data_477ce5f6cd30ae75fc071c26f575bddd
#
_entry.id   477ce5f6cd30ae75fc071c26f575bddd
#
_cell.length_a   1.000
_cell.length_b   1.000
_cell.length_c   1.000
_cell.angle_alpha   90.00
_cell.angle_beta   90.00
_cell.angle_gamma   90.00
#
_symmetry.space_group_name_H-M   'P 1'
#
loop_
_entity.id
_entity.type
_entity.pdbx_description
1 polymer ?
#
loop_
_entity_poly.entity_id
_entity_poly.type
_entity_poly.pdbx_seq_one_letter_code
_entity_poly.pdbx_strand_id
1 'polypeptide(L)'
;MKKLGYKLATVAVGALLTATTLTACGGNNPPAASSNSSSGPAVKIGLLLPETKTTRYEAFDRPLFEAKIKSLGNYDVVYSNASQDASKQQEQAESALTDGVKVLVLDPVNAQAAASIVASAKAQDVPVISYDRLVAGTTDLAYYISFDNEQVGVLQGNALVDKLAKDGVKNPGILMVNGSPTDGNAVLFKKGAHSVIDKSDVKVLAEYDTPDWSPDKAQSFVAGQITQFTGQIDGVYAANDGTAGGAVAALKAANVSPWPIITGQDAEITGIQRIVAGDQYMTIYKAIKTEAELAATVADQLAKGETPSDATDVAGVPTKLLTPVVVTKENIMDTVVKDGFYTVAQICTTEYAKACAAANIK
;
A
#
# COMPACT_ATOMS: atom_id res chain seq x y z
N MET A 1 -63.12 -17.44 -21.29
CA MET A 1 -63.96 -18.51 -20.73
C MET A 1 -63.23 -19.25 -19.67
N LYS A 2 -63.76 -19.35 -18.59
CA LYS A 2 -63.84 -20.04 -17.29
C LYS A 2 -63.19 -19.32 -16.13
N LYS A 3 -64.06 -18.71 -15.32
CA LYS A 3 -63.90 -18.33 -13.91
C LYS A 3 -64.13 -19.59 -13.02
N LEU A 4 -63.38 -19.62 -11.91
CA LEU A 4 -63.82 -20.31 -10.64
C LEU A 4 -62.81 -19.80 -9.59
N GLY A 5 -63.10 -19.22 -8.48
CA GLY A 5 -64.29 -19.06 -7.64
C GLY A 5 -64.15 -19.87 -6.34
N TYR A 6 -64.11 -19.11 -5.19
CA TYR A 6 -64.41 -19.49 -3.79
C TYR A 6 -63.28 -20.24 -3.01
N LYS A 7 -63.07 -20.08 -1.68
CA LYS A 7 -63.90 -19.61 -0.56
C LYS A 7 -63.07 -19.09 0.62
N LEU A 8 -63.59 -18.07 1.32
CA LEU A 8 -63.26 -17.69 2.69
C LEU A 8 -63.65 -18.81 3.68
N ALA A 9 -62.85 -18.94 4.77
CA ALA A 9 -63.38 -19.48 6.03
C ALA A 9 -62.74 -18.72 7.19
N THR A 10 -63.53 -17.92 7.85
CA THR A 10 -63.29 -17.25 9.13
C THR A 10 -63.70 -18.23 10.24
N VAL A 11 -62.84 -18.43 11.27
CA VAL A 11 -63.26 -18.91 12.58
C VAL A 11 -62.55 -18.09 13.66
N ALA A 12 -63.40 -17.48 14.51
CA ALA A 12 -63.03 -16.76 15.71
C ALA A 12 -63.21 -17.65 16.95
N VAL A 13 -62.70 -17.12 18.07
CA VAL A 13 -63.10 -17.44 19.47
C VAL A 13 -62.12 -18.26 20.29
N GLY A 14 -61.67 -17.65 21.39
CA GLY A 14 -61.39 -18.33 22.65
C GLY A 14 -60.33 -17.63 23.51
N ALA A 15 -60.72 -16.64 24.29
CA ALA A 15 -59.95 -16.10 25.43
C ALA A 15 -60.03 -17.07 26.61
N LEU A 16 -58.91 -17.33 27.29
CA LEU A 16 -58.88 -17.79 28.67
C LEU A 16 -57.68 -17.15 29.39
N LEU A 17 -58.02 -16.27 30.33
CA LEU A 17 -57.14 -15.79 31.40
C LEU A 17 -56.96 -16.89 32.44
N THR A 18 -55.69 -17.14 32.84
CA THR A 18 -55.39 -17.67 34.18
C THR A 18 -54.19 -16.96 34.74
N ALA A 19 -54.41 -16.22 35.80
CA ALA A 19 -53.39 -15.65 36.66
C ALA A 19 -52.98 -16.72 37.68
N THR A 20 -51.67 -16.89 37.88
CA THR A 20 -51.15 -17.53 39.09
C THR A 20 -49.90 -16.78 39.59
N THR A 21 -49.87 -16.64 40.87
CA THR A 21 -49.12 -15.77 41.76
C THR A 21 -47.67 -16.26 42.01
N LEU A 22 -46.80 -15.29 42.21
CA LEU A 22 -45.56 -15.17 42.98
C LEU A 22 -45.03 -16.35 43.80
N THR A 23 -43.76 -16.60 43.59
CA THR A 23 -42.85 -16.89 44.70
C THR A 23 -41.47 -16.25 44.42
N ALA A 24 -41.07 -15.37 45.31
CA ALA A 24 -39.73 -14.76 45.35
C ALA A 24 -38.75 -15.75 45.99
N CYS A 25 -37.58 -15.95 45.35
CA CYS A 25 -36.36 -16.37 46.03
C CYS A 25 -35.21 -15.55 45.49
N GLY A 26 -34.55 -14.81 46.38
CA GLY A 26 -33.42 -13.95 46.09
C GLY A 26 -32.18 -14.77 45.70
N GLY A 27 -31.50 -14.31 44.69
CA GLY A 27 -30.15 -14.71 44.31
C GLY A 27 -29.43 -13.47 43.80
N ASN A 28 -28.44 -13.00 44.55
CA ASN A 28 -27.51 -11.95 44.17
C ASN A 28 -26.66 -12.46 42.97
N ASN A 29 -27.03 -12.09 41.76
CA ASN A 29 -26.12 -12.14 40.62
C ASN A 29 -25.62 -10.71 40.37
N PRO A 30 -24.29 -10.51 40.23
CA PRO A 30 -23.77 -9.21 39.77
C PRO A 30 -24.30 -8.92 38.37
N PRO A 31 -24.52 -7.62 38.04
CA PRO A 31 -25.03 -7.29 36.73
C PRO A 31 -24.01 -7.72 35.66
N ALA A 32 -24.44 -8.57 34.76
CA ALA A 32 -23.69 -8.87 33.53
C ALA A 32 -23.44 -7.54 32.80
N ALA A 33 -22.18 -7.26 32.54
CA ALA A 33 -21.80 -6.15 31.70
C ALA A 33 -22.53 -6.29 30.37
N SER A 34 -23.51 -5.43 30.11
CA SER A 34 -24.09 -5.29 28.79
C SER A 34 -22.98 -4.88 27.82
N SER A 35 -22.52 -5.83 27.04
CA SER A 35 -21.84 -5.53 25.80
C SER A 35 -22.85 -4.82 24.90
N ASN A 36 -22.75 -3.49 24.84
CA ASN A 36 -23.46 -2.70 23.85
C ASN A 36 -22.95 -3.07 22.47
N SER A 37 -23.45 -4.17 21.89
CA SER A 37 -23.35 -4.40 20.46
C SER A 37 -24.30 -3.38 19.81
N SER A 38 -23.76 -2.40 19.10
CA SER A 38 -24.51 -1.46 18.29
C SER A 38 -25.37 -2.25 17.28
N SER A 39 -26.68 -2.30 17.52
CA SER A 39 -27.66 -3.09 16.74
C SER A 39 -28.11 -2.42 15.43
N GLY A 40 -27.32 -1.50 14.90
CA GLY A 40 -27.59 -0.84 13.61
C GLY A 40 -26.92 -1.53 12.44
N PRO A 41 -27.33 -1.23 11.19
CA PRO A 41 -26.61 -1.69 10.00
C PRO A 41 -25.16 -1.18 10.02
N ALA A 42 -24.24 -2.00 9.48
CA ALA A 42 -22.84 -1.64 9.40
C ALA A 42 -22.64 -0.38 8.52
N VAL A 43 -21.73 0.49 8.95
CA VAL A 43 -21.33 1.65 8.16
C VAL A 43 -20.36 1.20 7.08
N LYS A 44 -20.66 1.51 5.82
CA LYS A 44 -19.82 1.10 4.68
C LYS A 44 -18.69 2.09 4.45
N ILE A 45 -17.47 1.56 4.29
CA ILE A 45 -16.26 2.31 3.92
C ILE A 45 -15.73 1.72 2.63
N GLY A 46 -15.52 2.57 1.61
CA GLY A 46 -14.89 2.14 0.36
C GLY A 46 -13.37 2.08 0.50
N LEU A 47 -12.75 0.98 0.07
CA LEU A 47 -11.30 0.84 -0.05
C LEU A 47 -10.95 0.45 -1.49
N LEU A 48 -10.38 1.38 -2.25
CA LEU A 48 -10.06 1.21 -3.65
C LEU A 48 -8.54 1.25 -3.84
N LEU A 49 -7.96 0.08 -4.16
CA LEU A 49 -6.53 -0.09 -4.37
C LEU A 49 -6.19 -0.17 -5.87
N PRO A 50 -4.96 0.25 -6.28
CA PRO A 50 -4.68 0.52 -7.68
C PRO A 50 -4.34 -0.75 -8.48
N GLU A 51 -3.60 -1.71 -7.87
CA GLU A 51 -3.01 -2.82 -8.62
C GLU A 51 -2.52 -3.95 -7.70
N THR A 52 -2.03 -5.05 -8.29
CA THR A 52 -1.61 -6.26 -7.55
C THR A 52 -0.16 -6.68 -7.82
N LYS A 53 0.58 -5.96 -8.67
CA LYS A 53 1.98 -6.29 -9.01
C LYS A 53 2.92 -5.93 -7.86
N THR A 54 2.67 -4.79 -7.20
CA THR A 54 3.33 -4.42 -5.96
C THR A 54 2.62 -5.16 -4.84
N THR A 55 3.32 -6.12 -4.24
CA THR A 55 2.70 -7.14 -3.37
C THR A 55 2.13 -6.58 -2.07
N ARG A 56 2.56 -5.37 -1.62
CA ARG A 56 2.11 -4.76 -0.38
C ARG A 56 0.58 -4.61 -0.30
N TYR A 57 -0.08 -4.23 -1.38
CA TYR A 57 -1.51 -3.89 -1.37
C TYR A 57 -2.41 -5.01 -0.88
N GLU A 58 -2.21 -6.22 -1.39
CA GLU A 58 -3.01 -7.39 -0.98
C GLU A 58 -2.45 -8.07 0.27
N ALA A 59 -1.13 -8.02 0.47
CA ALA A 59 -0.49 -8.72 1.59
C ALA A 59 -0.59 -7.93 2.91
N PHE A 60 -0.63 -6.60 2.86
CA PHE A 60 -0.54 -5.74 4.03
C PHE A 60 -1.62 -4.65 4.07
N ASP A 61 -1.67 -3.75 3.07
CA ASP A 61 -2.54 -2.58 3.12
C ASP A 61 -4.00 -2.95 3.38
N ARG A 62 -4.57 -3.81 2.54
CA ARG A 62 -5.95 -4.28 2.68
C ARG A 62 -6.22 -4.98 4.02
N PRO A 63 -5.52 -6.07 4.40
CA PRO A 63 -5.86 -6.79 5.63
C PRO A 63 -5.62 -5.96 6.89
N LEU A 64 -4.61 -5.08 6.92
CA LEU A 64 -4.34 -4.21 8.05
C LEU A 64 -5.42 -3.11 8.19
N PHE A 65 -5.82 -2.50 7.09
CA PHE A 65 -6.94 -1.55 7.07
C PHE A 65 -8.24 -2.21 7.53
N GLU A 66 -8.60 -3.37 6.94
CA GLU A 66 -9.82 -4.10 7.29
C GLU A 66 -9.85 -4.54 8.76
N ALA A 67 -8.72 -5.02 9.28
CA ALA A 67 -8.63 -5.41 10.69
C ALA A 67 -8.79 -4.21 11.62
N LYS A 68 -8.12 -3.09 11.29
CA LYS A 68 -8.17 -1.88 12.10
C LYS A 68 -9.56 -1.26 12.11
N ILE A 69 -10.19 -1.05 10.94
CA ILE A 69 -11.50 -0.39 10.87
C ILE A 69 -12.58 -1.22 11.61
N LYS A 70 -12.55 -2.55 11.49
CA LYS A 70 -13.44 -3.46 12.23
C LYS A 70 -13.25 -3.40 13.74
N SER A 71 -12.03 -3.11 14.21
CA SER A 71 -11.75 -2.93 15.64
C SER A 71 -12.31 -1.62 16.23
N LEU A 72 -12.61 -0.61 15.38
CA LEU A 72 -13.10 0.70 15.78
C LEU A 72 -14.62 0.78 15.85
N GLY A 73 -15.35 -0.13 15.19
CA GLY A 73 -16.81 -0.13 15.19
C GLY A 73 -17.44 -1.16 14.27
N ASN A 74 -18.75 -1.01 14.06
CA ASN A 74 -19.52 -1.87 13.15
C ASN A 74 -19.39 -1.36 11.71
N TYR A 75 -18.28 -1.70 11.06
CA TYR A 75 -17.94 -1.30 9.70
C TYR A 75 -17.94 -2.47 8.74
N ASP A 76 -18.38 -2.20 7.51
CA ASP A 76 -18.27 -3.07 6.34
C ASP A 76 -17.39 -2.41 5.29
N VAL A 77 -16.38 -3.14 4.77
CA VAL A 77 -15.45 -2.61 3.78
C VAL A 77 -15.87 -3.03 2.38
N VAL A 78 -16.26 -2.05 1.57
CA VAL A 78 -16.49 -2.23 0.13
C VAL A 78 -15.14 -2.14 -0.57
N TYR A 79 -14.52 -3.30 -0.77
CA TYR A 79 -13.18 -3.40 -1.35
C TYR A 79 -13.21 -3.59 -2.86
N SER A 80 -12.31 -2.91 -3.56
CA SER A 80 -12.05 -3.12 -4.99
C SER A 80 -10.58 -2.90 -5.33
N ASN A 81 -10.10 -3.62 -6.36
CA ASN A 81 -8.77 -3.43 -6.93
C ASN A 81 -8.89 -3.19 -8.44
N ALA A 82 -8.27 -2.12 -8.89
CA ALA A 82 -8.39 -1.67 -10.27
C ALA A 82 -7.53 -2.47 -11.25
N SER A 83 -6.57 -3.25 -10.76
CA SER A 83 -5.63 -4.02 -11.61
C SER A 83 -4.89 -3.15 -12.63
N GLN A 84 -4.51 -1.93 -12.22
CA GLN A 84 -3.82 -0.90 -13.02
C GLN A 84 -4.67 -0.28 -14.14
N ASP A 85 -6.00 -0.39 -14.09
CA ASP A 85 -6.93 0.21 -15.03
C ASP A 85 -7.67 1.40 -14.38
N ALA A 86 -7.34 2.64 -14.81
CA ALA A 86 -7.94 3.86 -14.28
C ALA A 86 -9.44 3.97 -14.60
N SER A 87 -9.90 3.45 -15.74
CA SER A 87 -11.32 3.46 -16.09
C SER A 87 -12.12 2.50 -15.19
N LYS A 88 -11.55 1.31 -14.95
CA LYS A 88 -12.10 0.34 -13.99
C LYS A 88 -12.16 0.93 -12.57
N GLN A 89 -11.12 1.70 -12.16
CA GLN A 89 -11.15 2.36 -10.86
C GLN A 89 -12.28 3.39 -10.74
N GLN A 90 -12.54 4.16 -11.81
CA GLN A 90 -13.68 5.09 -11.86
C GLN A 90 -15.02 4.35 -11.69
N GLU A 91 -15.24 3.25 -12.42
CA GLU A 91 -16.45 2.42 -12.32
C GLU A 91 -16.62 1.83 -10.92
N GLN A 92 -15.53 1.37 -10.31
CA GLN A 92 -15.51 0.84 -8.94
C GLN A 92 -15.86 1.91 -7.91
N ALA A 93 -15.36 3.13 -8.09
CA ALA A 93 -15.71 4.26 -7.21
C ALA A 93 -17.18 4.63 -7.33
N GLU A 94 -17.73 4.70 -8.54
CA GLU A 94 -19.16 4.97 -8.77
C GLU A 94 -20.06 3.89 -8.17
N SER A 95 -19.66 2.63 -8.26
CA SER A 95 -20.34 1.51 -7.62
C SER A 95 -20.31 1.64 -6.10
N ALA A 96 -19.15 1.92 -5.50
CA ALA A 96 -19.04 2.10 -4.04
C ALA A 96 -19.88 3.28 -3.54
N LEU A 97 -19.91 4.39 -4.27
CA LEU A 97 -20.76 5.56 -3.95
C LEU A 97 -22.24 5.19 -4.02
N THR A 98 -22.68 4.45 -5.05
CA THR A 98 -24.05 3.94 -5.21
C THR A 98 -24.42 2.97 -4.07
N ASP A 99 -23.49 2.16 -3.60
CA ASP A 99 -23.65 1.26 -2.45
C ASP A 99 -23.76 1.99 -1.11
N GLY A 100 -23.54 3.33 -1.10
CA GLY A 100 -23.75 4.20 0.04
C GLY A 100 -22.60 4.18 1.04
N VAL A 101 -21.36 4.06 0.57
CA VAL A 101 -20.18 4.25 1.42
C VAL A 101 -20.18 5.64 2.06
N LYS A 102 -19.71 5.73 3.31
CA LYS A 102 -19.66 7.00 4.05
C LYS A 102 -18.30 7.69 3.92
N VAL A 103 -17.27 6.97 3.57
CA VAL A 103 -15.91 7.48 3.29
C VAL A 103 -15.36 6.64 2.14
N LEU A 104 -14.59 7.28 1.27
CA LEU A 104 -13.86 6.62 0.20
C LEU A 104 -12.35 6.73 0.48
N VAL A 105 -11.68 5.60 0.69
CA VAL A 105 -10.22 5.50 0.78
C VAL A 105 -9.72 5.09 -0.59
N LEU A 106 -8.99 5.98 -1.25
CA LEU A 106 -8.62 5.88 -2.66
C LEU A 106 -7.11 5.96 -2.83
N ASP A 107 -6.51 4.88 -3.30
CA ASP A 107 -5.15 4.88 -3.84
C ASP A 107 -5.24 4.94 -5.38
N PRO A 108 -4.93 6.08 -6.03
CA PRO A 108 -5.22 6.26 -7.44
C PRO A 108 -4.27 5.48 -8.36
N VAL A 109 -4.83 4.81 -9.38
CA VAL A 109 -4.05 4.25 -10.51
C VAL A 109 -3.35 5.36 -11.29
N ASN A 110 -4.09 6.46 -11.52
CA ASN A 110 -3.61 7.64 -12.23
C ASN A 110 -3.96 8.88 -11.40
N ALA A 111 -2.92 9.56 -10.95
CA ALA A 111 -3.06 10.70 -10.04
C ALA A 111 -3.96 11.82 -10.60
N GLN A 112 -3.86 12.11 -11.90
CA GLN A 112 -4.64 13.18 -12.56
C GLN A 112 -6.09 12.72 -12.85
N ALA A 113 -6.25 11.52 -13.40
CA ALA A 113 -7.58 11.01 -13.76
C ALA A 113 -8.48 10.82 -12.54
N ALA A 114 -7.93 10.49 -11.38
CA ALA A 114 -8.69 10.26 -10.16
C ALA A 114 -9.39 11.51 -9.60
N ALA A 115 -9.07 12.72 -10.08
CA ALA A 115 -9.81 13.93 -9.72
C ALA A 115 -11.31 13.83 -10.03
N SER A 116 -11.70 13.07 -11.08
CA SER A 116 -13.11 12.81 -11.40
C SER A 116 -13.80 11.96 -10.32
N ILE A 117 -13.09 11.00 -9.73
CA ILE A 117 -13.61 10.20 -8.59
C ILE A 117 -13.88 11.10 -7.39
N VAL A 118 -12.94 12.01 -7.08
CA VAL A 118 -13.10 12.97 -5.97
C VAL A 118 -14.29 13.89 -6.21
N ALA A 119 -14.46 14.38 -7.44
CA ALA A 119 -15.60 15.22 -7.81
C ALA A 119 -16.95 14.47 -7.67
N SER A 120 -17.02 13.20 -8.08
CA SER A 120 -18.21 12.35 -7.94
C SER A 120 -18.54 12.06 -6.48
N ALA A 121 -17.55 11.84 -5.63
CA ALA A 121 -17.71 11.63 -4.19
C ALA A 121 -18.21 12.91 -3.50
N LYS A 122 -17.59 14.07 -3.83
CA LYS A 122 -17.99 15.38 -3.31
C LYS A 122 -19.45 15.73 -3.64
N ALA A 123 -19.90 15.40 -4.85
CA ALA A 123 -21.30 15.64 -5.26
C ALA A 123 -22.32 14.82 -4.44
N GLN A 124 -21.86 13.83 -3.68
CA GLN A 124 -22.67 12.98 -2.81
C GLN A 124 -22.33 13.17 -1.32
N ASP A 125 -21.58 14.24 -0.98
CA ASP A 125 -21.11 14.54 0.37
C ASP A 125 -20.32 13.38 1.01
N VAL A 126 -19.58 12.60 0.19
CA VAL A 126 -18.72 11.51 0.64
C VAL A 126 -17.27 12.02 0.69
N PRO A 127 -16.64 12.11 1.89
CA PRO A 127 -15.26 12.52 2.01
C PRO A 127 -14.31 11.46 1.42
N VAL A 128 -13.23 11.96 0.78
CA VAL A 128 -12.20 11.11 0.16
C VAL A 128 -10.90 11.25 0.93
N ILE A 129 -10.32 10.12 1.33
CA ILE A 129 -8.94 10.00 1.80
C ILE A 129 -8.09 9.56 0.60
N SER A 130 -7.12 10.40 0.20
CA SER A 130 -6.07 9.97 -0.72
C SER A 130 -5.08 9.10 0.07
N TYR A 131 -4.97 7.83 -0.30
CA TYR A 131 -4.17 6.84 0.40
C TYR A 131 -2.93 6.49 -0.44
N ASP A 132 -1.76 6.45 0.19
CA ASP A 132 -0.44 6.21 -0.42
C ASP A 132 -0.11 7.22 -1.55
N ARG A 133 -0.91 7.30 -2.60
CA ARG A 133 -0.72 8.22 -3.74
C ARG A 133 -1.66 9.41 -3.66
N LEU A 134 -1.12 10.61 -3.91
CA LEU A 134 -1.93 11.84 -3.93
C LEU A 134 -2.76 11.93 -5.22
N VAL A 135 -4.06 12.13 -5.10
CA VAL A 135 -4.88 12.56 -6.23
C VAL A 135 -4.51 14.00 -6.58
N ALA A 136 -4.08 14.23 -7.82
CA ALA A 136 -3.64 15.52 -8.31
C ALA A 136 -4.82 16.32 -8.94
N GLY A 137 -4.63 17.64 -9.06
CA GLY A 137 -5.59 18.51 -9.75
C GLY A 137 -6.85 18.85 -8.95
N THR A 138 -6.91 18.49 -7.69
CA THR A 138 -7.99 18.85 -6.76
C THR A 138 -7.48 19.05 -5.35
N THR A 139 -8.16 19.92 -4.57
CA THR A 139 -7.96 20.08 -3.13
C THR A 139 -9.19 19.59 -2.34
N ASP A 140 -10.15 19.00 -3.00
CA ASP A 140 -11.40 18.50 -2.38
C ASP A 140 -11.20 17.14 -1.66
N LEU A 141 -10.00 16.92 -1.13
CA LEU A 141 -9.65 15.75 -0.34
C LEU A 141 -9.84 16.06 1.15
N ALA A 142 -10.47 15.14 1.88
CA ALA A 142 -10.62 15.26 3.32
C ALA A 142 -9.29 15.02 4.06
N TYR A 143 -8.43 14.15 3.49
CA TYR A 143 -7.14 13.82 4.07
C TYR A 143 -6.22 13.16 3.03
N TYR A 144 -4.89 13.30 3.22
CA TYR A 144 -3.88 12.56 2.47
C TYR A 144 -2.94 11.85 3.45
N ILE A 145 -2.68 10.57 3.21
CA ILE A 145 -1.77 9.75 4.01
C ILE A 145 -0.78 9.08 3.08
N SER A 146 0.51 9.28 3.33
CA SER A 146 1.59 8.69 2.55
C SER A 146 2.90 8.72 3.34
N PHE A 147 3.99 8.45 2.64
CA PHE A 147 5.36 8.64 3.10
C PHE A 147 5.95 9.92 2.49
N ASP A 148 7.08 10.38 3.03
CA ASP A 148 7.86 11.45 2.38
C ASP A 148 8.54 10.86 1.12
N ASN A 149 7.82 10.95 0.00
CA ASN A 149 8.19 10.29 -1.25
C ASN A 149 9.42 10.93 -1.93
N GLU A 150 9.65 12.24 -1.76
CA GLU A 150 10.87 12.85 -2.23
C GLU A 150 12.08 12.35 -1.42
N GLN A 151 11.92 12.25 -0.10
CA GLN A 151 12.93 11.68 0.79
C GLN A 151 13.24 10.21 0.48
N VAL A 152 12.26 9.40 0.05
CA VAL A 152 12.49 8.03 -0.44
C VAL A 152 13.53 8.04 -1.58
N GLY A 153 13.32 8.89 -2.59
CA GLY A 153 14.27 9.01 -3.70
C GLY A 153 15.66 9.48 -3.26
N VAL A 154 15.72 10.47 -2.35
CA VAL A 154 16.97 10.94 -1.74
C VAL A 154 17.71 9.81 -1.03
N LEU A 155 17.01 9.02 -0.22
CA LEU A 155 17.60 7.90 0.53
C LEU A 155 18.13 6.80 -0.40
N GLN A 156 17.39 6.45 -1.46
CA GLN A 156 17.85 5.49 -2.46
C GLN A 156 19.07 6.01 -3.24
N GLY A 157 19.02 7.28 -3.66
CA GLY A 157 20.12 7.92 -4.36
C GLY A 157 21.39 7.95 -3.51
N ASN A 158 21.30 8.38 -2.25
CA ASN A 158 22.43 8.37 -1.32
C ASN A 158 22.97 6.97 -1.11
N ALA A 159 22.13 5.99 -0.84
CA ALA A 159 22.56 4.60 -0.61
C ALA A 159 23.34 4.04 -1.81
N LEU A 160 22.90 4.35 -3.03
CA LEU A 160 23.59 3.93 -4.26
C LEU A 160 24.94 4.62 -4.42
N VAL A 161 24.95 5.96 -4.34
CA VAL A 161 26.18 6.77 -4.53
C VAL A 161 27.21 6.44 -3.46
N ASP A 162 26.81 6.40 -2.19
CA ASP A 162 27.70 6.09 -1.06
C ASP A 162 28.29 4.69 -1.18
N LYS A 163 27.49 3.71 -1.63
CA LYS A 163 27.98 2.33 -1.79
C LYS A 163 28.98 2.23 -2.93
N LEU A 164 28.72 2.85 -4.07
CA LEU A 164 29.66 2.89 -5.21
C LEU A 164 30.97 3.57 -4.82
N ALA A 165 30.91 4.68 -4.10
CA ALA A 165 32.08 5.39 -3.59
C ALA A 165 32.89 4.54 -2.58
N LYS A 166 32.20 3.88 -1.63
CA LYS A 166 32.79 2.98 -0.64
C LYS A 166 33.49 1.78 -1.30
N ASP A 167 32.94 1.25 -2.38
CA ASP A 167 33.55 0.17 -3.16
C ASP A 167 34.70 0.64 -4.07
N GLY A 168 34.96 1.95 -4.12
CA GLY A 168 36.07 2.53 -4.87
C GLY A 168 35.83 2.60 -6.38
N VAL A 169 34.59 2.44 -6.85
CA VAL A 169 34.24 2.56 -8.28
C VAL A 169 34.49 4.00 -8.75
N LYS A 170 35.21 4.16 -9.84
CA LYS A 170 35.54 5.47 -10.41
C LYS A 170 34.65 5.78 -11.61
N ASN A 171 34.06 6.98 -11.64
CA ASN A 171 33.11 7.41 -12.67
C ASN A 171 32.03 6.34 -12.95
N PRO A 172 31.28 5.89 -11.92
CA PRO A 172 30.38 4.77 -12.05
C PRO A 172 29.24 5.07 -13.03
N GLY A 173 28.90 4.09 -13.87
CA GLY A 173 27.74 4.13 -14.75
C GLY A 173 26.55 3.42 -14.13
N ILE A 174 25.37 4.05 -14.17
CA ILE A 174 24.15 3.43 -13.64
C ILE A 174 23.02 3.45 -14.66
N LEU A 175 22.06 2.54 -14.44
CA LEU A 175 20.74 2.60 -15.06
C LEU A 175 19.73 3.16 -14.06
N MET A 176 18.81 4.01 -14.52
CA MET A 176 17.67 4.44 -13.71
C MET A 176 16.40 3.76 -14.21
N VAL A 177 15.85 2.88 -13.38
CA VAL A 177 14.58 2.17 -13.61
C VAL A 177 13.54 2.77 -12.68
N ASN A 178 12.91 3.84 -13.14
CA ASN A 178 11.92 4.60 -12.38
C ASN A 178 10.57 3.87 -12.29
N GLY A 179 9.66 4.42 -11.50
CA GLY A 179 8.30 3.93 -11.36
C GLY A 179 7.37 4.34 -12.51
N SER A 180 6.07 4.08 -12.33
CA SER A 180 5.05 4.42 -13.32
C SER A 180 4.88 5.93 -13.48
N PRO A 181 4.87 6.48 -14.71
CA PRO A 181 4.71 7.91 -14.93
C PRO A 181 3.31 8.44 -14.59
N THR A 182 2.33 7.57 -14.37
CA THR A 182 0.98 7.95 -13.95
C THR A 182 0.82 8.04 -12.43
N ASP A 183 1.85 7.63 -11.68
CA ASP A 183 1.93 7.65 -10.23
C ASP A 183 2.70 8.89 -9.75
N GLY A 184 2.03 9.75 -8.97
CA GLY A 184 2.65 10.97 -8.42
C GLY A 184 3.84 10.68 -7.49
N ASN A 185 3.84 9.55 -6.78
CA ASN A 185 4.94 9.16 -5.92
C ASN A 185 6.19 8.83 -6.74
N ALA A 186 6.04 8.16 -7.89
CA ALA A 186 7.15 7.84 -8.78
C ALA A 186 7.87 9.10 -9.29
N VAL A 187 7.12 10.16 -9.56
CA VAL A 187 7.68 11.47 -9.93
C VAL A 187 8.54 12.04 -8.79
N LEU A 188 8.08 11.93 -7.53
CA LEU A 188 8.80 12.40 -6.36
C LEU A 188 10.05 11.55 -6.08
N PHE A 189 9.95 10.21 -6.21
CA PHE A 189 11.11 9.29 -6.08
C PHE A 189 12.20 9.67 -7.08
N LYS A 190 11.82 9.82 -8.35
CA LYS A 190 12.73 10.25 -9.42
C LYS A 190 13.39 11.59 -9.09
N LYS A 191 12.61 12.61 -8.71
CA LYS A 191 13.10 13.93 -8.31
C LYS A 191 14.10 13.84 -7.15
N GLY A 192 13.77 13.09 -6.11
CA GLY A 192 14.64 12.86 -4.96
C GLY A 192 15.95 12.18 -5.34
N ALA A 193 15.90 11.11 -6.15
CA ALA A 193 17.08 10.41 -6.63
C ALA A 193 18.00 11.31 -7.47
N HIS A 194 17.45 12.06 -8.43
CA HIS A 194 18.20 13.02 -9.24
C HIS A 194 18.84 14.12 -8.38
N SER A 195 18.16 14.57 -7.31
CA SER A 195 18.72 15.61 -6.43
C SER A 195 20.06 15.20 -5.79
N VAL A 196 20.34 13.91 -5.71
CA VAL A 196 21.59 13.32 -5.21
C VAL A 196 22.51 12.91 -6.35
N ILE A 197 22.00 12.09 -7.28
CA ILE A 197 22.79 11.48 -8.36
C ILE A 197 23.43 12.57 -9.25
N ASP A 198 22.68 13.60 -9.63
CA ASP A 198 23.15 14.67 -10.51
C ASP A 198 24.25 15.56 -9.89
N LYS A 199 24.46 15.47 -8.56
CA LYS A 199 25.51 16.18 -7.84
C LYS A 199 26.74 15.31 -7.55
N SER A 200 26.72 14.06 -7.97
CA SER A 200 27.78 13.08 -7.76
C SER A 200 28.59 12.83 -9.03
N ASP A 201 29.64 12.00 -8.93
CA ASP A 201 30.42 11.54 -10.09
C ASP A 201 29.75 10.40 -10.87
N VAL A 202 28.52 10.03 -10.50
CA VAL A 202 27.76 8.95 -11.12
C VAL A 202 27.21 9.39 -12.47
N LYS A 203 27.42 8.56 -13.50
CA LYS A 203 26.88 8.79 -14.85
C LYS A 203 25.61 7.98 -15.06
N VAL A 204 24.49 8.63 -15.33
CA VAL A 204 23.28 7.97 -15.81
C VAL A 204 23.48 7.55 -17.27
N LEU A 205 23.61 6.25 -17.52
CA LEU A 205 23.81 5.68 -18.85
C LEU A 205 22.51 5.62 -19.65
N ALA A 206 21.42 5.23 -18.96
CA ALA A 206 20.07 5.21 -19.52
C ALA A 206 19.05 5.31 -18.40
N GLU A 207 17.89 5.84 -18.74
CA GLU A 207 16.78 6.06 -17.82
C GLU A 207 15.45 5.62 -18.45
N TYR A 208 14.56 5.05 -17.64
CA TYR A 208 13.27 4.54 -18.09
C TYR A 208 12.20 4.68 -17.02
N ASP A 209 11.12 5.34 -17.36
CA ASP A 209 9.91 5.36 -16.54
C ASP A 209 9.10 4.10 -16.84
N THR A 210 9.00 3.19 -15.87
CA THR A 210 8.45 1.85 -16.05
C THR A 210 6.93 1.87 -15.99
N PRO A 211 6.22 1.77 -17.14
CA PRO A 211 4.76 1.81 -17.12
C PRO A 211 4.19 0.70 -16.23
N ASP A 212 3.15 1.05 -15.48
CA ASP A 212 2.37 0.13 -14.62
C ASP A 212 3.21 -0.58 -13.54
N TRP A 213 4.37 -0.03 -13.17
CA TRP A 213 5.30 -0.67 -12.23
C TRP A 213 5.69 -2.10 -12.63
N SER A 214 5.68 -2.41 -13.94
CA SER A 214 5.81 -3.78 -14.47
C SER A 214 7.24 -4.31 -14.35
N PRO A 215 7.49 -5.39 -13.57
CA PRO A 215 8.80 -6.05 -13.50
C PRO A 215 9.28 -6.55 -14.87
N ASP A 216 8.38 -7.02 -15.73
CA ASP A 216 8.72 -7.53 -17.08
C ASP A 216 9.22 -6.41 -17.99
N LYS A 217 8.61 -5.20 -17.89
CA LYS A 217 9.06 -4.03 -18.66
C LYS A 217 10.43 -3.54 -18.14
N ALA A 218 10.63 -3.56 -16.82
CA ALA A 218 11.93 -3.26 -16.21
C ALA A 218 13.00 -4.26 -16.67
N GLN A 219 12.69 -5.57 -16.67
CA GLN A 219 13.58 -6.61 -17.16
C GLN A 219 13.96 -6.40 -18.62
N SER A 220 12.97 -6.12 -19.47
CA SER A 220 13.18 -5.91 -20.91
C SER A 220 14.06 -4.68 -21.17
N PHE A 221 13.83 -3.58 -20.44
CA PHE A 221 14.67 -2.39 -20.53
C PHE A 221 16.13 -2.70 -20.12
N VAL A 222 16.34 -3.28 -18.95
CA VAL A 222 17.68 -3.59 -18.44
C VAL A 222 18.41 -4.56 -19.38
N ALA A 223 17.75 -5.59 -19.89
CA ALA A 223 18.32 -6.52 -20.85
C ALA A 223 18.85 -5.81 -22.12
N GLY A 224 18.12 -4.83 -22.63
CA GLY A 224 18.58 -4.01 -23.75
C GLY A 224 19.82 -3.18 -23.41
N GLN A 225 19.84 -2.59 -22.20
CA GLN A 225 20.95 -1.74 -21.76
C GLN A 225 22.24 -2.53 -21.47
N ILE A 226 22.15 -3.78 -21.00
CA ILE A 226 23.31 -4.65 -20.79
C ILE A 226 24.10 -4.83 -22.09
N THR A 227 23.41 -5.01 -23.21
CA THR A 227 24.06 -5.12 -24.53
C THR A 227 24.69 -3.80 -24.96
N GLN A 228 24.01 -2.69 -24.74
CA GLN A 228 24.45 -1.34 -25.16
C GLN A 228 25.64 -0.85 -24.32
N PHE A 229 25.65 -1.11 -23.02
CA PHE A 229 26.64 -0.62 -22.06
C PHE A 229 27.44 -1.77 -21.42
N THR A 230 27.83 -2.74 -22.22
CA THR A 230 28.60 -3.91 -21.75
C THR A 230 29.81 -3.49 -20.90
N GLY A 231 29.87 -3.98 -19.65
CA GLY A 231 30.96 -3.71 -18.71
C GLY A 231 31.00 -2.28 -18.16
N GLN A 232 29.94 -1.48 -18.34
CA GLN A 232 29.86 -0.10 -17.84
C GLN A 232 28.75 0.10 -16.78
N ILE A 233 27.97 -0.94 -16.46
CA ILE A 233 26.85 -0.85 -15.51
C ILE A 233 27.37 -1.24 -14.12
N ASP A 234 27.63 -0.25 -13.28
CA ASP A 234 28.09 -0.42 -11.90
C ASP A 234 26.92 -0.38 -10.90
N GLY A 235 25.80 0.20 -11.29
CA GLY A 235 24.61 0.27 -10.44
C GLY A 235 23.31 0.33 -11.22
N VAL A 236 22.22 -0.02 -10.52
CA VAL A 236 20.85 0.14 -10.99
C VAL A 236 20.05 0.81 -9.88
N TYR A 237 19.65 2.06 -10.10
CA TYR A 237 18.57 2.66 -9.34
C TYR A 237 17.27 1.99 -9.79
N ALA A 238 16.67 1.19 -8.94
CA ALA A 238 15.35 0.63 -9.18
C ALA A 238 14.38 1.20 -8.16
N ALA A 239 13.31 1.84 -8.66
CA ALA A 239 12.40 2.63 -7.84
C ALA A 239 11.59 1.80 -6.82
N ASN A 240 11.40 0.48 -7.08
CA ASN A 240 10.83 -0.44 -6.09
C ASN A 240 11.40 -1.85 -6.24
N ASP A 241 11.03 -2.77 -5.32
CA ASP A 241 11.53 -4.14 -5.29
C ASP A 241 11.01 -5.00 -6.45
N GLY A 242 9.83 -4.68 -6.99
CA GLY A 242 9.31 -5.33 -8.20
C GLY A 242 10.18 -5.04 -9.42
N THR A 243 10.48 -3.75 -9.68
CA THR A 243 11.37 -3.35 -10.78
C THR A 243 12.81 -3.79 -10.54
N ALA A 244 13.30 -3.81 -9.28
CA ALA A 244 14.58 -4.41 -8.91
C ALA A 244 14.62 -5.89 -9.26
N GLY A 245 13.54 -6.63 -9.01
CA GLY A 245 13.43 -8.06 -9.40
C GLY A 245 13.57 -8.26 -10.90
N GLY A 246 12.94 -7.40 -11.71
CA GLY A 246 13.10 -7.40 -13.16
C GLY A 246 14.55 -7.14 -13.58
N ALA A 247 15.19 -6.13 -12.98
CA ALA A 247 16.61 -5.82 -13.24
C ALA A 247 17.53 -7.01 -12.88
N VAL A 248 17.36 -7.59 -11.69
CA VAL A 248 18.12 -8.77 -11.23
C VAL A 248 17.95 -9.95 -12.18
N ALA A 249 16.72 -10.20 -12.66
CA ALA A 249 16.46 -11.28 -13.61
C ALA A 249 17.22 -11.08 -14.93
N ALA A 250 17.23 -9.86 -15.48
CA ALA A 250 17.97 -9.52 -16.69
C ALA A 250 19.49 -9.70 -16.51
N LEU A 251 20.04 -9.18 -15.40
CA LEU A 251 21.47 -9.26 -15.09
C LEU A 251 21.95 -10.71 -14.88
N LYS A 252 21.15 -11.54 -14.20
CA LYS A 252 21.43 -12.97 -14.02
C LYS A 252 21.40 -13.72 -15.35
N ALA A 253 20.39 -13.47 -16.17
CA ALA A 253 20.27 -14.12 -17.49
C ALA A 253 21.47 -13.81 -18.42
N ALA A 254 22.02 -12.60 -18.30
CA ALA A 254 23.20 -12.17 -19.05
C ALA A 254 24.55 -12.53 -18.38
N ASN A 255 24.52 -13.16 -17.19
CA ASN A 255 25.73 -13.48 -16.41
C ASN A 255 26.64 -12.27 -16.18
N VAL A 256 26.04 -11.10 -15.84
CA VAL A 256 26.78 -9.86 -15.65
C VAL A 256 27.75 -9.98 -14.49
N SER A 257 29.02 -9.59 -14.71
CA SER A 257 30.09 -9.56 -13.71
C SER A 257 31.06 -8.41 -14.04
N PRO A 258 31.48 -7.59 -13.07
CA PRO A 258 31.09 -7.62 -11.66
C PRO A 258 29.59 -7.35 -11.46
N TRP A 259 29.04 -7.76 -10.31
CA TRP A 259 27.60 -7.57 -9.99
C TRP A 259 27.33 -6.12 -9.59
N PRO A 260 26.38 -5.42 -10.24
CA PRO A 260 26.09 -4.01 -9.94
C PRO A 260 25.36 -3.82 -8.61
N ILE A 261 25.45 -2.62 -8.06
CA ILE A 261 24.70 -2.22 -6.86
C ILE A 261 23.25 -1.93 -7.25
N ILE A 262 22.27 -2.59 -6.61
CA ILE A 262 20.86 -2.47 -6.97
C ILE A 262 20.07 -1.95 -5.77
N THR A 263 19.27 -0.87 -5.99
CA THR A 263 18.35 -0.32 -4.99
C THR A 263 16.97 -0.96 -5.10
N GLY A 264 16.09 -0.66 -4.16
CA GLY A 264 14.69 -1.03 -4.17
C GLY A 264 13.88 -0.24 -3.15
N GLN A 265 12.57 -0.50 -3.07
CA GLN A 265 11.62 0.10 -2.15
C GLN A 265 10.46 -0.85 -1.90
N ASP A 266 9.73 -0.64 -0.81
CA ASP A 266 8.59 -1.37 -0.26
C ASP A 266 8.94 -2.54 0.63
N ALA A 267 10.21 -2.91 0.74
CA ALA A 267 10.67 -4.05 1.54
C ALA A 267 9.85 -5.33 1.28
N GLU A 268 9.55 -5.62 0.00
CA GLU A 268 8.86 -6.86 -0.38
C GLU A 268 9.66 -8.08 0.08
N ILE A 269 9.00 -9.18 0.40
CA ILE A 269 9.67 -10.38 0.89
C ILE A 269 10.78 -10.84 -0.07
N THR A 270 10.52 -10.79 -1.38
CA THR A 270 11.51 -11.13 -2.41
C THR A 270 12.65 -10.13 -2.48
N GLY A 271 12.40 -8.84 -2.18
CA GLY A 271 13.41 -7.78 -2.05
C GLY A 271 14.34 -8.07 -0.86
N ILE A 272 13.76 -8.34 0.32
CA ILE A 272 14.51 -8.72 1.52
C ILE A 272 15.35 -9.98 1.29
N GLN A 273 14.78 -10.99 0.64
CA GLN A 273 15.49 -12.22 0.31
C GLN A 273 16.67 -11.97 -0.66
N ARG A 274 16.49 -11.11 -1.68
CA ARG A 274 17.59 -10.70 -2.56
C ARG A 274 18.69 -9.92 -1.82
N ILE A 275 18.31 -9.07 -0.84
CA ILE A 275 19.28 -8.39 0.02
C ILE A 275 20.09 -9.39 0.84
N VAL A 276 19.44 -10.36 1.44
CA VAL A 276 20.11 -11.44 2.19
C VAL A 276 21.04 -12.23 1.29
N ALA A 277 20.61 -12.57 0.08
CA ALA A 277 21.43 -13.30 -0.91
C ALA A 277 22.60 -12.47 -1.46
N GLY A 278 22.50 -11.13 -1.44
CA GLY A 278 23.48 -10.22 -2.03
C GLY A 278 23.19 -9.83 -3.48
N ASP A 279 22.02 -10.19 -3.99
CA ASP A 279 21.54 -9.83 -5.33
C ASP A 279 21.01 -8.40 -5.42
N GLN A 280 20.61 -7.81 -4.28
CA GLN A 280 20.15 -6.44 -4.11
C GLN A 280 20.86 -5.83 -2.90
N TYR A 281 21.22 -4.54 -2.98
CA TYR A 281 21.96 -3.88 -1.90
C TYR A 281 21.05 -3.40 -0.77
N MET A 282 19.96 -2.75 -1.12
CA MET A 282 19.06 -2.15 -0.15
C MET A 282 17.62 -2.09 -0.65
N THR A 283 16.73 -1.84 0.27
CA THR A 283 15.34 -1.41 -0.01
C THR A 283 14.95 -0.28 0.93
N ILE A 284 13.89 0.46 0.60
CA ILE A 284 13.25 1.39 1.53
C ILE A 284 12.08 0.68 2.19
N TYR A 285 12.12 0.58 3.50
CA TYR A 285 11.00 0.12 4.31
C TYR A 285 10.05 1.29 4.59
N LYS A 286 8.82 1.09 4.23
CA LYS A 286 7.67 1.90 4.58
C LYS A 286 6.84 1.11 5.59
N ALA A 287 6.56 1.71 6.76
CA ALA A 287 5.78 1.06 7.82
C ALA A 287 4.29 0.99 7.43
N ILE A 288 3.94 0.11 6.49
CA ILE A 288 2.59 -0.03 5.91
C ILE A 288 1.52 -0.21 6.98
N LYS A 289 1.83 -0.93 8.06
CA LYS A 289 0.91 -1.07 9.19
C LYS A 289 0.49 0.29 9.75
N THR A 290 1.44 1.19 9.96
CA THR A 290 1.14 2.54 10.47
C THR A 290 0.28 3.33 9.50
N GLU A 291 0.56 3.25 8.20
CA GLU A 291 -0.19 3.91 7.14
C GLU A 291 -1.64 3.40 7.06
N ALA A 292 -1.83 2.10 6.97
CA ALA A 292 -3.15 1.46 6.85
C ALA A 292 -4.01 1.64 8.11
N GLU A 293 -3.42 1.52 9.31
CA GLU A 293 -4.13 1.72 10.57
C GLU A 293 -4.50 3.20 10.77
N LEU A 294 -3.65 4.14 10.34
CA LEU A 294 -3.97 5.56 10.35
C LEU A 294 -5.11 5.87 9.38
N ALA A 295 -5.06 5.36 8.15
CA ALA A 295 -6.14 5.54 7.17
C ALA A 295 -7.49 5.03 7.70
N ALA A 296 -7.50 3.86 8.35
CA ALA A 296 -8.71 3.31 8.98
C ALA A 296 -9.20 4.21 10.14
N THR A 297 -8.29 4.77 10.94
CA THR A 297 -8.64 5.67 12.04
C THR A 297 -9.23 6.99 11.51
N VAL A 298 -8.63 7.56 10.47
CA VAL A 298 -9.15 8.78 9.80
C VAL A 298 -10.50 8.49 9.15
N ALA A 299 -10.67 7.31 8.53
CA ALA A 299 -11.96 6.91 7.96
C ALA A 299 -13.07 6.79 9.01
N ASP A 300 -12.76 6.24 10.19
CA ASP A 300 -13.67 6.17 11.34
C ASP A 300 -14.09 7.57 11.81
N GLN A 301 -13.13 8.50 11.97
CA GLN A 301 -13.40 9.88 12.35
C GLN A 301 -14.32 10.59 11.34
N LEU A 302 -13.97 10.51 10.06
CA LEU A 302 -14.78 11.13 8.99
C LEU A 302 -16.18 10.53 8.90
N ALA A 303 -16.33 9.21 9.07
CA ALA A 303 -17.63 8.54 9.08
C ALA A 303 -18.53 8.99 10.25
N LYS A 304 -17.93 9.45 11.35
CA LYS A 304 -18.62 10.04 12.52
C LYS A 304 -18.85 11.54 12.37
N GLY A 305 -18.39 12.18 11.30
CA GLY A 305 -18.44 13.63 11.08
C GLY A 305 -17.41 14.41 11.89
N GLU A 306 -16.36 13.74 12.36
CA GLU A 306 -15.24 14.36 13.09
C GLU A 306 -14.17 14.88 12.12
N THR A 307 -13.45 15.92 12.51
CA THR A 307 -12.32 16.45 11.72
C THR A 307 -10.99 15.83 12.23
N PRO A 308 -10.24 15.12 11.38
CA PRO A 308 -8.93 14.62 11.77
C PRO A 308 -7.97 15.76 12.16
N SER A 309 -7.25 15.63 13.28
CA SER A 309 -6.47 16.72 13.89
C SER A 309 -4.95 16.59 13.71
N ASP A 310 -4.42 15.41 13.44
CA ASP A 310 -2.97 15.17 13.26
C ASP A 310 -2.57 15.27 11.79
N ALA A 311 -2.57 16.50 11.28
CA ALA A 311 -2.22 16.79 9.88
C ALA A 311 -1.36 18.05 9.77
N THR A 312 -0.51 18.07 8.75
CA THR A 312 0.12 19.27 8.18
C THR A 312 -0.55 19.59 6.85
N ASP A 313 -0.52 20.84 6.41
CA ASP A 313 -1.02 21.18 5.07
C ASP A 313 0.04 20.87 4.00
N VAL A 314 -0.34 20.12 2.99
CA VAL A 314 0.45 19.90 1.78
C VAL A 314 -0.41 20.23 0.56
N ALA A 315 -0.07 21.28 -0.14
CA ALA A 315 -0.77 21.76 -1.32
C ALA A 315 -2.28 22.00 -1.11
N GLY A 316 -2.68 22.44 0.08
CA GLY A 316 -4.07 22.73 0.46
C GLY A 316 -4.85 21.50 0.94
N VAL A 317 -4.19 20.38 1.20
CA VAL A 317 -4.80 19.14 1.69
C VAL A 317 -4.25 18.80 3.08
N PRO A 318 -5.11 18.50 4.09
CA PRO A 318 -4.68 17.97 5.38
C PRO A 318 -3.92 16.66 5.17
N THR A 319 -2.66 16.59 5.59
CA THR A 319 -1.73 15.53 5.19
C THR A 319 -0.95 14.97 6.37
N LYS A 320 -0.74 13.66 6.38
CA LYS A 320 0.25 12.99 7.23
C LYS A 320 1.26 12.25 6.37
N LEU A 321 2.51 12.69 6.42
CA LEU A 321 3.63 11.97 5.79
C LEU A 321 4.38 11.18 6.86
N LEU A 322 4.60 9.90 6.58
CA LEU A 322 5.35 8.97 7.41
C LEU A 322 6.82 8.94 6.96
N THR A 323 7.71 8.57 7.87
CA THR A 323 9.15 8.54 7.60
C THR A 323 9.57 7.20 7.00
N PRO A 324 10.20 7.19 5.80
CA PRO A 324 10.77 6.00 5.21
C PRO A 324 12.11 5.64 5.87
N VAL A 325 12.49 4.35 5.86
CA VAL A 325 13.72 3.82 6.47
C VAL A 325 14.51 2.99 5.48
N VAL A 326 15.81 3.25 5.35
CA VAL A 326 16.74 2.42 4.56
C VAL A 326 16.94 1.08 5.24
N VAL A 327 16.74 0.00 4.50
CA VAL A 327 17.04 -1.37 4.95
C VAL A 327 18.11 -1.99 4.08
N THR A 328 19.16 -2.41 4.73
CA THR A 328 20.25 -3.19 4.17
C THR A 328 20.36 -4.52 4.93
N LYS A 329 21.27 -5.37 4.52
CA LYS A 329 21.51 -6.66 5.21
C LYS A 329 21.80 -6.49 6.71
N GLU A 330 22.42 -5.38 7.08
CA GLU A 330 22.90 -5.10 8.45
C GLU A 330 21.76 -4.80 9.44
N ASN A 331 20.62 -4.28 8.96
CA ASN A 331 19.54 -3.82 9.85
C ASN A 331 18.18 -4.47 9.61
N ILE A 332 18.11 -5.57 8.86
CA ILE A 332 16.86 -6.34 8.64
C ILE A 332 16.19 -6.71 9.97
N MET A 333 16.98 -7.16 10.96
CA MET A 333 16.47 -7.58 12.27
C MET A 333 15.89 -6.42 13.08
N ASP A 334 16.51 -5.24 12.98
CA ASP A 334 16.13 -4.04 13.75
C ASP A 334 15.01 -3.22 13.08
N THR A 335 14.62 -3.61 11.86
CA THR A 335 13.58 -2.94 11.05
C THR A 335 12.41 -3.89 10.79
N VAL A 336 12.38 -4.54 9.63
CA VAL A 336 11.23 -5.33 9.16
C VAL A 336 10.88 -6.52 10.07
N VAL A 337 11.88 -7.11 10.77
CA VAL A 337 11.62 -8.22 11.71
C VAL A 337 11.11 -7.67 13.04
N LYS A 338 11.78 -6.65 13.60
CA LYS A 338 11.38 -6.02 14.86
C LYS A 338 9.96 -5.47 14.84
N ASP A 339 9.55 -4.87 13.70
CA ASP A 339 8.21 -4.29 13.52
C ASP A 339 7.15 -5.36 13.21
N GLY A 340 7.56 -6.64 13.09
CA GLY A 340 6.66 -7.75 12.77
C GLY A 340 6.13 -7.72 11.33
N PHE A 341 6.81 -7.00 10.44
CA PHE A 341 6.46 -6.97 9.01
C PHE A 341 6.72 -8.34 8.38
N TYR A 342 7.87 -8.95 8.70
CA TYR A 342 8.15 -10.36 8.40
C TYR A 342 8.76 -11.08 9.60
N THR A 343 8.51 -12.38 9.68
CA THR A 343 9.21 -13.28 10.57
C THR A 343 10.52 -13.74 9.93
N VAL A 344 11.49 -14.11 10.76
CA VAL A 344 12.74 -14.73 10.27
C VAL A 344 12.46 -15.97 9.40
N ALA A 345 11.47 -16.78 9.77
CA ALA A 345 11.10 -17.98 9.00
C ALA A 345 10.59 -17.66 7.58
N GLN A 346 9.90 -16.53 7.39
CA GLN A 346 9.45 -16.08 6.07
C GLN A 346 10.62 -15.60 5.21
N ILE A 347 11.60 -14.92 5.81
CA ILE A 347 12.81 -14.44 5.12
C ILE A 347 13.74 -15.60 4.80
N CYS A 348 14.03 -16.43 5.80
CA CYS A 348 15.06 -17.45 5.78
C CYS A 348 14.48 -18.83 5.41
N THR A 349 13.80 -18.90 4.26
CA THR A 349 13.35 -20.18 3.70
C THR A 349 14.54 -21.10 3.41
N THR A 350 14.29 -22.36 3.07
CA THR A 350 15.36 -23.35 2.77
C THR A 350 16.37 -22.82 1.75
N GLU A 351 15.91 -22.07 0.76
CA GLU A 351 16.76 -21.46 -0.27
C GLU A 351 17.71 -20.42 0.31
N TYR A 352 17.25 -19.59 1.24
CA TYR A 352 18.01 -18.46 1.81
C TYR A 352 18.70 -18.80 3.15
N ALA A 353 18.48 -20.01 3.71
CA ALA A 353 18.97 -20.39 5.04
C ALA A 353 20.48 -20.18 5.23
N LYS A 354 21.29 -20.54 4.22
CA LYS A 354 22.75 -20.34 4.27
C LYS A 354 23.13 -18.86 4.28
N ALA A 355 22.48 -18.04 3.47
CA ALA A 355 22.72 -16.61 3.38
C ALA A 355 22.28 -15.89 4.66
N CYS A 356 21.12 -16.28 5.24
CA CYS A 356 20.64 -15.79 6.53
C CYS A 356 21.64 -16.10 7.65
N ALA A 357 22.13 -17.34 7.72
CA ALA A 357 23.13 -17.74 8.72
C ALA A 357 24.40 -16.90 8.63
N ALA A 358 24.88 -16.64 7.41
CA ALA A 358 26.03 -15.79 7.15
C ALA A 358 25.80 -14.32 7.55
N ALA A 359 24.54 -13.84 7.46
CA ALA A 359 24.11 -12.49 7.84
C ALA A 359 23.67 -12.37 9.31
N ASN A 360 23.77 -13.43 10.12
CA ASN A 360 23.29 -13.51 11.52
C ASN A 360 21.79 -13.20 11.68
N ILE A 361 20.98 -13.46 10.66
CA ILE A 361 19.52 -13.36 10.72
C ILE A 361 19.00 -14.67 11.31
N LYS A 362 18.53 -14.61 12.59
CA LYS A 362 18.15 -15.79 13.38
C LYS A 362 16.85 -15.56 14.16
#